data_186ae44dcd748f6d46b0051947f0f5e4
#
_entry.id   186ae44dcd748f6d46b0051947f0f5e4
#
_cell.length_a   1.000
_cell.length_b   1.000
_cell.length_c   1.000
_cell.angle_alpha   90.00
_cell.angle_beta   90.00
_cell.angle_gamma   90.00
#
_symmetry.space_group_name_H-M   'P 1'
#
loop_
_entity.id
_entity.type
_entity.pdbx_description
1 polymer ?
#
loop_
_entity_poly.entity_id
_entity_poly.type
_entity_poly.pdbx_seq_one_letter_code
_entity_poly.pdbx_strand_id
1 'polypeptide(L)'
;MTWQARKRAWERERLDPARARAAERSARFTTISDVEVARLYGPWDWTARAGGAETGGEATQRGAAGGGGPTAVDHRGEPLRAGRWDDFDPLRDIGFPGAPPFTRGVHPTGYRGRAWTMRMFAGFGAAEDTNARFRDLLAAGQTGLSVAFDMPTLYGYDTDDPEAEGEFGTCGVAVSSLADMEVLLDGLPLDLVSTSMTINSPAAPIWAMYIVAAEKRGVPRVELEGTLQNDILKEFIAQKEYLFPPAPSLRLVTDTIEFGTRELPRWNTPPASASRPSSRSTT
;
A
#
# COMPACT_ATOMS: atom_id res chain seq x y z
N MET A 1 32.01 14.02 -1.61
CA MET A 1 30.79 14.84 -1.80
C MET A 1 30.16 15.06 -0.43
N THR A 2 29.90 16.30 -0.02
CA THR A 2 29.31 16.61 1.28
C THR A 2 27.86 16.12 1.39
N TRP A 3 27.35 15.91 2.60
CA TRP A 3 25.94 15.53 2.82
C TRP A 3 24.95 16.51 2.20
N GLN A 4 25.21 17.81 2.29
CA GLN A 4 24.40 18.85 1.67
C GLN A 4 24.41 18.76 0.13
N ALA A 5 25.54 18.44 -0.47
CA ALA A 5 25.62 18.24 -1.91
C ALA A 5 24.80 17.00 -2.37
N ARG A 6 24.86 15.91 -1.59
CA ARG A 6 24.04 14.71 -1.84
C ARG A 6 22.55 14.99 -1.67
N LYS A 7 22.16 15.78 -0.65
CA LYS A 7 20.76 16.23 -0.46
C LYS A 7 20.28 17.04 -1.66
N ARG A 8 21.04 18.05 -2.11
CA ARG A 8 20.68 18.85 -3.30
C ARG A 8 20.58 18.02 -4.58
N ALA A 9 21.41 17.01 -4.75
CA ALA A 9 21.32 16.08 -5.88
C ALA A 9 19.99 15.29 -5.81
N TRP A 10 19.67 14.71 -4.66
CA TRP A 10 18.40 14.00 -4.45
C TRP A 10 17.18 14.92 -4.67
N GLU A 11 17.22 16.17 -4.18
CA GLU A 11 16.13 17.14 -4.39
C GLU A 11 15.89 17.35 -5.90
N ARG A 12 16.93 17.65 -6.68
CA ARG A 12 16.79 17.85 -8.13
C ARG A 12 16.36 16.60 -8.91
N GLU A 13 16.90 15.45 -8.57
CA GLU A 13 16.74 14.22 -9.35
C GLU A 13 15.47 13.44 -9.00
N ARG A 14 14.98 13.58 -7.78
CA ARG A 14 13.86 12.78 -7.27
C ARG A 14 12.70 13.59 -6.72
N LEU A 15 12.99 14.55 -5.82
CA LEU A 15 11.94 15.30 -5.11
C LEU A 15 11.23 16.30 -6.04
N ASP A 16 11.98 17.14 -6.74
CA ASP A 16 11.40 18.20 -7.60
C ASP A 16 10.56 17.60 -8.75
N PRO A 17 11.01 16.56 -9.46
CA PRO A 17 10.17 15.90 -10.45
C PRO A 17 8.89 15.27 -9.85
N ALA A 18 8.97 14.70 -8.65
CA ALA A 18 7.79 14.15 -7.99
C ALA A 18 6.77 15.23 -7.59
N ARG A 19 7.24 16.39 -7.11
CA ARG A 19 6.40 17.54 -6.78
C ARG A 19 5.80 18.22 -8.00
N ALA A 20 6.52 18.20 -9.11
CA ALA A 20 6.00 18.72 -10.38
C ALA A 20 4.85 17.88 -10.93
N ARG A 21 4.86 16.55 -10.67
CA ARG A 21 3.77 15.64 -11.07
C ARG A 21 2.55 15.74 -10.16
N ALA A 22 2.76 15.93 -8.87
CA ALA A 22 1.69 16.02 -7.88
C ALA A 22 2.08 16.99 -6.76
N ALA A 23 1.25 17.99 -6.53
CA ALA A 23 1.44 18.92 -5.43
C ALA A 23 1.39 18.22 -4.07
N GLU A 24 2.07 18.79 -3.09
CA GLU A 24 1.93 18.33 -1.70
C GLU A 24 0.55 18.73 -1.15
N ARG A 25 0.02 17.93 -0.21
CA ARG A 25 -1.32 18.12 0.39
C ARG A 25 -1.48 19.45 1.13
N SER A 26 -0.39 20.03 1.59
CA SER A 26 -0.35 21.30 2.30
C SER A 26 0.93 22.05 1.95
N ALA A 27 0.87 23.37 1.97
CA ALA A 27 2.04 24.22 1.83
C ALA A 27 2.97 24.14 3.06
N ARG A 28 2.40 23.89 4.24
CA ARG A 28 3.11 23.80 5.52
C ARG A 28 2.68 22.58 6.31
N PHE A 29 3.64 21.91 6.92
CA PHE A 29 3.42 20.76 7.81
C PHE A 29 4.00 21.07 9.18
N THR A 30 3.16 20.96 10.22
CA THR A 30 3.53 21.28 11.59
C THR A 30 3.14 20.18 12.57
N THR A 31 3.76 20.17 13.73
CA THR A 31 3.26 19.45 14.90
C THR A 31 1.99 20.12 15.44
N ILE A 32 1.31 19.47 16.39
CA ILE A 32 0.17 20.07 17.13
C ILE A 32 0.57 21.34 17.90
N SER A 33 1.86 21.53 18.22
CA SER A 33 2.39 22.73 18.87
C SER A 33 2.88 23.76 17.85
N ASP A 34 2.44 23.68 16.60
CA ASP A 34 2.78 24.56 15.48
C ASP A 34 4.28 24.65 15.15
N VAL A 35 5.07 23.69 15.56
CA VAL A 35 6.47 23.60 15.17
C VAL A 35 6.56 23.01 13.76
N GLU A 36 7.20 23.71 12.84
CA GLU A 36 7.36 23.25 11.47
C GLU A 36 8.20 21.95 11.40
N VAL A 37 7.71 21.00 10.63
CA VAL A 37 8.37 19.71 10.39
C VAL A 37 9.05 19.76 9.02
N ALA A 38 10.37 19.57 8.98
CA ALA A 38 11.10 19.50 7.71
C ALA A 38 10.75 18.25 6.90
N ARG A 39 10.90 18.31 5.57
CA ARG A 39 10.65 17.15 4.70
C ARG A 39 11.59 16.00 4.98
N LEU A 40 12.79 16.30 5.39
CA LEU A 40 13.85 15.33 5.63
C LEU A 40 14.76 15.85 6.72
N TYR A 41 14.94 15.07 7.74
CA TYR A 41 15.97 15.26 8.75
C TYR A 41 17.18 14.35 8.42
N GLY A 42 18.36 14.90 8.59
CA GLY A 42 19.61 14.21 8.29
C GLY A 42 20.78 14.75 9.09
N PRO A 43 22.01 14.31 8.78
CA PRO A 43 23.21 14.74 9.51
C PRO A 43 23.43 16.26 9.52
N TRP A 44 22.91 16.97 8.54
CA TRP A 44 22.98 18.44 8.47
C TRP A 44 22.15 19.14 9.56
N ASP A 45 21.19 18.46 10.18
CA ASP A 45 20.35 19.03 11.26
C ASP A 45 21.01 18.86 12.64
N TRP A 46 22.03 17.99 12.76
CA TRP A 46 22.70 17.75 14.04
C TRP A 46 23.64 18.89 14.45
N THR A 47 24.22 19.59 13.48
CA THR A 47 25.13 20.71 13.72
C THR A 47 24.41 21.95 14.23
N ALA A 48 23.12 22.10 13.99
CA ALA A 48 22.33 23.24 14.42
C ALA A 48 21.97 23.24 15.92
N ARG A 49 22.11 22.08 16.60
CA ARG A 49 21.78 21.93 18.04
C ARG A 49 22.97 21.98 18.98
N ALA A 50 24.19 21.90 18.48
CA ALA A 50 25.40 21.93 19.29
C ALA A 50 26.00 23.34 19.40
N GLY A 51 25.26 24.30 20.00
CA GLY A 51 25.75 25.61 20.39
C GLY A 51 25.76 26.63 19.26
N GLY A 52 25.09 27.78 19.51
CA GLY A 52 25.13 28.92 18.62
C GLY A 52 26.55 29.47 18.41
N ALA A 53 27.14 29.13 17.29
CA ALA A 53 28.20 29.86 16.63
C ALA A 53 28.21 29.42 15.16
N GLU A 54 27.87 30.36 14.27
CA GLU A 54 28.15 30.23 12.85
C GLU A 54 29.66 30.13 12.66
N THR A 55 30.16 28.95 12.33
CA THR A 55 31.44 28.80 11.68
C THR A 55 31.25 27.88 10.49
N GLY A 56 31.24 28.50 9.30
CA GLY A 56 31.47 27.78 8.05
C GLY A 56 32.83 27.10 8.11
N GLY A 57 32.81 25.82 8.41
CA GLY A 57 33.98 24.96 8.41
C GLY A 57 33.62 23.62 7.86
N GLU A 58 34.33 23.17 6.83
CA GLU A 58 34.32 21.82 6.32
C GLU A 58 34.45 20.84 7.49
N ALA A 59 33.34 20.18 7.86
CA ALA A 59 33.39 19.04 8.78
C ALA A 59 34.06 17.89 8.02
N THR A 60 35.39 17.84 8.18
CA THR A 60 36.22 16.69 7.83
C THR A 60 35.62 15.43 8.45
N GLN A 61 35.53 14.38 7.65
CA GLN A 61 35.27 13.00 8.05
C GLN A 61 36.31 12.52 9.09
N ARG A 62 36.17 12.95 10.32
CA ARG A 62 36.86 12.29 11.46
C ARG A 62 35.77 11.89 12.43
N GLY A 63 35.75 10.59 12.68
CA GLY A 63 34.86 9.96 13.63
C GLY A 63 34.79 10.74 14.93
N ALA A 64 33.59 10.93 15.46
CA ALA A 64 33.39 11.45 16.81
C ALA A 64 33.90 10.42 17.81
N ALA A 65 35.23 10.41 17.99
CA ALA A 65 35.86 9.82 19.15
C ALA A 65 35.93 10.91 20.24
N GLY A 66 35.14 10.74 21.30
CA GLY A 66 35.30 11.47 22.55
C GLY A 66 34.32 12.58 22.83
N GLY A 67 33.17 12.25 23.37
CA GLY A 67 32.26 13.15 24.06
C GLY A 67 31.13 12.33 24.68
N GLY A 68 31.13 12.16 26.03
CA GLY A 68 30.19 11.34 26.77
C GLY A 68 28.75 11.80 26.67
N GLY A 69 28.09 11.45 25.55
CA GLY A 69 26.67 11.40 25.45
C GLY A 69 26.12 10.11 26.09
N PRO A 70 24.82 10.02 26.41
CA PRO A 70 24.28 8.83 27.03
C PRO A 70 24.60 7.61 26.12
N THR A 71 25.28 6.63 26.69
CA THR A 71 25.62 5.38 26.01
C THR A 71 24.31 4.72 25.59
N ALA A 72 24.07 4.62 24.31
CA ALA A 72 22.90 3.90 23.80
C ALA A 72 22.98 2.45 24.25
N VAL A 73 21.89 1.95 24.84
CA VAL A 73 21.79 0.56 25.32
C VAL A 73 20.77 -0.19 24.47
N ASP A 74 20.97 -1.50 24.33
CA ASP A 74 19.99 -2.38 23.69
C ASP A 74 18.78 -2.62 24.61
N HIS A 75 17.82 -3.43 24.12
CA HIS A 75 16.60 -3.77 24.86
C HIS A 75 16.84 -4.56 26.16
N ARG A 76 18.07 -4.98 26.44
CA ARG A 76 18.50 -5.66 27.66
C ARG A 76 19.28 -4.75 28.61
N GLY A 77 19.44 -3.45 28.25
CA GLY A 77 20.21 -2.49 29.02
C GLY A 77 21.73 -2.60 28.82
N GLU A 78 22.20 -3.43 27.89
CA GLU A 78 23.60 -3.57 27.60
C GLU A 78 24.10 -2.45 26.67
N PRO A 79 25.28 -1.87 26.90
CA PRO A 79 25.84 -0.86 26.00
C PRO A 79 25.95 -1.40 24.57
N LEU A 80 25.40 -0.67 23.60
CA LEU A 80 25.62 -1.00 22.20
C LEU A 80 27.12 -0.98 21.95
N ARG A 81 27.65 -2.13 21.50
CA ARG A 81 29.11 -2.30 21.27
C ARG A 81 29.61 -1.18 20.36
N ALA A 82 30.61 -0.45 20.82
CA ALA A 82 31.29 0.59 20.05
C ALA A 82 31.69 0.09 18.68
N GLY A 83 32.16 -0.19 17.92
CA GLY A 83 32.54 -0.83 16.65
C GLY A 83 31.45 -1.06 15.60
N ARG A 84 30.16 -1.09 15.97
CA ARG A 84 29.07 -1.32 15.01
C ARG A 84 28.64 -0.04 14.26
N TRP A 85 28.97 1.12 14.80
CA TRP A 85 28.55 2.42 14.25
C TRP A 85 29.69 3.22 13.64
N ASP A 86 30.97 2.75 13.76
CA ASP A 86 32.14 3.48 13.29
C ASP A 86 32.17 3.64 11.76
N ASP A 87 31.53 2.72 11.03
CA ASP A 87 31.39 2.76 9.56
C ASP A 87 29.98 3.17 9.08
N PHE A 88 29.10 3.60 9.98
CA PHE A 88 27.73 3.97 9.60
C PHE A 88 27.68 5.31 8.86
N ASP A 89 27.27 5.29 7.60
CA ASP A 89 26.93 6.49 6.82
C ASP A 89 25.40 6.55 6.64
N PRO A 90 24.71 7.50 7.30
CA PRO A 90 23.24 7.62 7.20
C PRO A 90 22.72 7.71 5.77
N LEU A 91 23.50 8.26 4.85
CA LEU A 91 23.06 8.42 3.47
C LEU A 91 23.37 7.20 2.59
N ARG A 92 24.34 6.38 2.96
CA ARG A 92 24.63 5.10 2.33
C ARG A 92 23.64 4.02 2.86
N ASP A 93 23.52 3.95 4.18
CA ASP A 93 22.89 2.81 4.85
C ASP A 93 21.38 2.98 5.03
N ILE A 94 20.90 4.22 5.12
CA ILE A 94 19.48 4.57 5.16
C ILE A 94 19.02 5.19 3.83
N GLY A 95 19.82 6.05 3.23
CA GLY A 95 19.51 6.70 1.96
C GLY A 95 18.48 7.83 2.07
N PHE A 96 17.90 8.18 0.92
CA PHE A 96 16.89 9.21 0.76
C PHE A 96 15.52 8.60 0.43
N PRO A 97 14.40 9.28 0.75
CA PRO A 97 13.07 8.85 0.31
C PRO A 97 13.01 8.68 -1.22
N GLY A 98 12.39 7.62 -1.68
CA GLY A 98 12.27 7.32 -3.12
C GLY A 98 13.57 6.87 -3.80
N ALA A 99 14.60 6.55 -3.03
CA ALA A 99 15.89 6.04 -3.53
C ALA A 99 16.32 4.77 -2.77
N PRO A 100 17.05 3.85 -3.43
CA PRO A 100 17.61 2.69 -2.75
C PRO A 100 18.46 3.11 -1.52
N PRO A 101 18.42 2.32 -0.45
CA PRO A 101 17.76 1.03 -0.22
C PRO A 101 16.27 1.10 0.16
N PHE A 102 15.59 2.23 -0.06
CA PHE A 102 14.16 2.49 0.20
C PHE A 102 13.73 2.38 1.68
N THR A 103 14.63 2.47 2.61
CA THR A 103 14.33 2.41 4.05
C THR A 103 13.48 3.60 4.51
N ARG A 104 13.50 4.71 3.77
CA ARG A 104 12.66 5.90 3.99
C ARG A 104 11.43 5.94 3.08
N GLY A 105 11.03 4.78 2.53
CA GLY A 105 9.89 4.62 1.65
C GLY A 105 10.18 4.89 0.18
N VAL A 106 9.25 4.46 -0.67
CA VAL A 106 9.40 4.48 -2.13
C VAL A 106 9.03 5.82 -2.77
N HIS A 107 8.38 6.72 -2.03
CA HIS A 107 7.96 8.01 -2.55
C HIS A 107 8.89 9.14 -2.07
N PRO A 108 9.46 9.96 -2.98
CA PRO A 108 10.33 11.09 -2.61
C PRO A 108 9.66 12.12 -1.70
N THR A 109 8.35 12.32 -1.86
CA THR A 109 7.54 13.24 -1.04
C THR A 109 7.07 12.62 0.28
N GLY A 110 7.26 11.31 0.47
CA GLY A 110 6.66 10.57 1.59
C GLY A 110 5.13 10.77 1.62
N TYR A 111 4.57 10.96 2.80
CA TYR A 111 3.13 11.20 2.99
C TYR A 111 2.71 12.68 2.80
N ARG A 112 3.61 13.56 2.41
CA ARG A 112 3.26 14.95 2.08
C ARG A 112 2.54 15.06 0.74
N GLY A 113 2.91 14.25 -0.25
CA GLY A 113 2.19 14.18 -1.52
C GLY A 113 0.84 13.53 -1.37
N ARG A 114 0.81 12.30 -0.86
CA ARG A 114 -0.40 11.52 -0.64
C ARG A 114 -0.28 10.76 0.69
N ALA A 115 -1.35 10.76 1.48
CA ALA A 115 -1.44 9.88 2.66
C ALA A 115 -1.53 8.41 2.21
N TRP A 116 -1.27 7.49 3.12
CA TRP A 116 -1.52 6.06 2.88
C TRP A 116 -3.00 5.83 2.53
N THR A 117 -3.27 4.78 1.77
CA THR A 117 -4.63 4.37 1.48
C THR A 117 -5.27 3.85 2.78
N MET A 118 -6.37 4.50 3.19
CA MET A 118 -7.19 4.01 4.30
C MET A 118 -8.31 3.16 3.72
N ARG A 119 -8.36 1.90 4.14
CA ARG A 119 -9.41 0.96 3.74
C ARG A 119 -9.72 0.02 4.90
N MET A 120 -10.99 -0.08 5.25
CA MET A 120 -11.50 -1.06 6.18
C MET A 120 -11.97 -2.29 5.41
N PHE A 121 -11.67 -3.47 5.91
CA PHE A 121 -12.23 -4.71 5.40
C PHE A 121 -13.70 -4.75 5.78
N ALA A 122 -14.59 -4.82 4.79
CA ALA A 122 -16.04 -4.78 5.01
C ALA A 122 -16.77 -5.64 3.98
N GLY A 123 -17.84 -6.25 4.44
CA GLY A 123 -18.77 -7.08 3.68
C GLY A 123 -19.66 -7.84 4.64
N PHE A 124 -20.96 -7.82 4.38
CA PHE A 124 -21.98 -8.57 5.11
C PHE A 124 -23.29 -8.53 4.35
N GLY A 125 -24.14 -9.50 4.57
CA GLY A 125 -25.51 -9.52 4.03
C GLY A 125 -25.56 -9.55 2.50
N ALA A 126 -26.55 -8.91 1.96
CA ALA A 126 -26.71 -8.73 0.53
C ALA A 126 -25.79 -7.63 -0.04
N ALA A 127 -25.73 -7.53 -1.35
CA ALA A 127 -24.92 -6.54 -2.05
C ALA A 127 -25.31 -5.10 -1.65
N GLU A 128 -26.60 -4.85 -1.44
CA GLU A 128 -27.15 -3.56 -1.02
C GLU A 128 -26.63 -3.11 0.35
N ASP A 129 -26.57 -4.04 1.33
CA ASP A 129 -26.12 -3.75 2.69
C ASP A 129 -24.66 -3.34 2.67
N THR A 130 -23.85 -4.07 1.94
CA THR A 130 -22.42 -3.78 1.81
C THR A 130 -22.16 -2.53 0.96
N ASN A 131 -22.94 -2.26 -0.08
CA ASN A 131 -22.87 -1.00 -0.83
C ASN A 131 -23.13 0.20 0.08
N ALA A 132 -24.18 0.16 0.88
CA ALA A 132 -24.49 1.21 1.86
C ALA A 132 -23.30 1.43 2.80
N ARG A 133 -22.71 0.35 3.32
CA ARG A 133 -21.53 0.42 4.18
C ARG A 133 -20.31 1.04 3.47
N PHE A 134 -20.05 0.70 2.22
CA PHE A 134 -18.97 1.31 1.46
C PHE A 134 -19.16 2.81 1.25
N ARG A 135 -20.38 3.26 0.97
CA ARG A 135 -20.71 4.69 0.88
C ARG A 135 -20.41 5.43 2.20
N ASP A 136 -20.82 4.85 3.33
CA ASP A 136 -20.55 5.41 4.65
C ASP A 136 -19.03 5.51 4.94
N LEU A 137 -18.28 4.48 4.61
CA LEU A 137 -16.84 4.44 4.81
C LEU A 137 -16.12 5.49 3.94
N LEU A 138 -16.53 5.67 2.70
CA LEU A 138 -15.99 6.71 1.82
C LEU A 138 -16.37 8.11 2.33
N ALA A 139 -17.60 8.32 2.78
CA ALA A 139 -18.05 9.58 3.39
C ALA A 139 -17.27 9.89 4.68
N ALA A 140 -16.87 8.87 5.44
CA ALA A 140 -16.01 8.99 6.62
C ALA A 140 -14.52 9.23 6.29
N GLY A 141 -14.16 9.32 5.00
CA GLY A 141 -12.81 9.68 4.55
C GLY A 141 -11.91 8.50 4.19
N GLN A 142 -12.44 7.29 4.01
CA GLN A 142 -11.67 6.19 3.40
C GLN A 142 -11.27 6.54 1.97
N THR A 143 -10.13 6.01 1.54
CA THR A 143 -9.55 6.27 0.22
C THR A 143 -9.40 5.01 -0.62
N GLY A 144 -9.94 3.90 -0.15
CA GLY A 144 -9.98 2.62 -0.85
C GLY A 144 -11.01 1.69 -0.23
N LEU A 145 -11.36 0.65 -0.97
CA LEU A 145 -12.32 -0.38 -0.56
C LEU A 145 -11.58 -1.70 -0.34
N SER A 146 -12.07 -2.51 0.59
CA SER A 146 -11.60 -3.88 0.81
C SER A 146 -12.81 -4.77 1.02
N VAL A 147 -13.07 -5.66 0.07
CA VAL A 147 -14.27 -6.48 0.02
C VAL A 147 -14.03 -7.78 0.78
N ALA A 148 -14.89 -8.04 1.78
CA ALA A 148 -15.05 -9.34 2.41
C ALA A 148 -16.21 -10.07 1.71
N PHE A 149 -15.90 -11.20 1.07
CA PHE A 149 -16.93 -12.08 0.49
C PHE A 149 -17.34 -13.14 1.52
N ASP A 150 -18.61 -13.56 1.47
CA ASP A 150 -19.11 -14.61 2.35
C ASP A 150 -18.57 -16.00 1.98
N MET A 151 -18.80 -16.96 2.85
CA MET A 151 -18.28 -18.32 2.64
C MET A 151 -18.82 -18.97 1.37
N PRO A 152 -20.13 -18.91 1.04
CA PRO A 152 -20.62 -19.43 -0.22
C PRO A 152 -19.89 -18.86 -1.45
N THR A 153 -19.74 -17.54 -1.50
CA THR A 153 -18.99 -16.89 -2.59
C THR A 153 -17.53 -17.36 -2.65
N LEU A 154 -16.85 -17.54 -1.50
CA LEU A 154 -15.47 -18.02 -1.44
C LEU A 154 -15.33 -19.47 -1.91
N TYR A 155 -16.32 -20.31 -1.64
CA TYR A 155 -16.39 -21.71 -2.10
C TYR A 155 -16.97 -21.88 -3.50
N GLY A 156 -17.44 -20.77 -4.13
CA GLY A 156 -18.01 -20.80 -5.48
C GLY A 156 -19.41 -21.37 -5.54
N TYR A 157 -20.16 -21.27 -4.47
CA TYR A 157 -21.59 -21.58 -4.42
C TYR A 157 -22.43 -20.34 -4.69
N ASP A 158 -23.55 -20.53 -5.37
CA ASP A 158 -24.58 -19.50 -5.49
C ASP A 158 -25.42 -19.40 -4.21
N THR A 159 -26.08 -18.29 -4.00
CA THR A 159 -26.86 -18.04 -2.76
C THR A 159 -28.08 -18.97 -2.60
N ASP A 160 -28.58 -19.56 -3.67
CA ASP A 160 -29.66 -20.53 -3.69
C ASP A 160 -29.20 -21.99 -3.67
N ASP A 161 -27.88 -22.22 -3.60
CA ASP A 161 -27.33 -23.55 -3.42
C ASP A 161 -27.64 -24.07 -2.01
N PRO A 162 -28.05 -25.35 -1.87
CA PRO A 162 -28.27 -25.97 -0.54
C PRO A 162 -27.07 -25.86 0.39
N GLU A 163 -25.84 -25.86 -0.13
CA GLU A 163 -24.61 -25.72 0.65
C GLU A 163 -24.42 -24.29 1.22
N ALA A 164 -25.17 -23.28 0.70
CA ALA A 164 -25.14 -21.91 1.17
C ALA A 164 -26.13 -21.64 2.33
N GLU A 165 -26.98 -22.62 2.69
CA GLU A 165 -28.01 -22.44 3.72
C GLU A 165 -27.38 -22.10 5.08
N GLY A 166 -27.78 -20.96 5.63
CA GLY A 166 -27.29 -20.45 6.93
C GLY A 166 -25.96 -19.69 6.89
N GLU A 167 -25.23 -19.69 5.77
CA GLU A 167 -23.95 -19.02 5.62
C GLU A 167 -24.03 -17.73 4.76
N PHE A 168 -25.17 -17.50 4.13
CA PHE A 168 -25.41 -16.29 3.29
C PHE A 168 -25.14 -15.02 4.09
N GLY A 169 -24.21 -14.19 3.58
CA GLY A 169 -23.93 -12.87 4.11
C GLY A 169 -23.35 -12.80 5.52
N THR A 170 -23.03 -13.94 6.16
CA THR A 170 -22.64 -14.00 7.58
C THR A 170 -21.25 -13.44 7.84
N CYS A 171 -20.24 -13.82 7.04
CA CYS A 171 -18.84 -13.42 7.20
C CYS A 171 -18.37 -12.44 6.12
N GLY A 172 -19.23 -12.07 5.19
CA GLY A 172 -18.92 -11.21 4.07
C GLY A 172 -20.14 -10.96 3.22
N VAL A 173 -19.98 -10.28 2.09
CA VAL A 173 -21.06 -10.03 1.12
C VAL A 173 -21.22 -11.22 0.20
N ALA A 174 -22.47 -11.61 -0.03
CA ALA A 174 -22.82 -12.60 -1.03
C ALA A 174 -22.81 -11.98 -2.44
N VAL A 175 -22.11 -12.62 -3.37
CA VAL A 175 -22.05 -12.22 -4.78
C VAL A 175 -22.09 -13.48 -5.64
N SER A 176 -23.26 -13.81 -6.17
CA SER A 176 -23.48 -14.98 -7.02
C SER A 176 -23.54 -14.63 -8.50
N SER A 177 -23.81 -13.36 -8.81
CA SER A 177 -24.06 -12.93 -10.20
C SER A 177 -23.47 -11.56 -10.51
N LEU A 178 -23.43 -11.23 -11.82
CA LEU A 178 -23.07 -9.89 -12.26
C LEU A 178 -24.06 -8.84 -11.71
N ALA A 179 -25.33 -9.18 -11.56
CA ALA A 179 -26.32 -8.26 -10.99
C ALA A 179 -25.99 -7.88 -9.55
N ASP A 180 -25.57 -8.84 -8.72
CA ASP A 180 -25.13 -8.56 -7.34
C ASP A 180 -23.88 -7.68 -7.34
N MET A 181 -22.93 -7.93 -8.25
CA MET A 181 -21.72 -7.09 -8.37
C MET A 181 -22.09 -5.67 -8.80
N GLU A 182 -23.03 -5.50 -9.71
CA GLU A 182 -23.52 -4.18 -10.14
C GLU A 182 -24.15 -3.41 -8.98
N VAL A 183 -24.96 -4.08 -8.17
CA VAL A 183 -25.57 -3.51 -6.95
C VAL A 183 -24.49 -3.17 -5.91
N LEU A 184 -23.56 -4.08 -5.65
CA LEU A 184 -22.46 -3.88 -4.71
C LEU A 184 -21.64 -2.63 -5.04
N LEU A 185 -21.42 -2.36 -6.31
CA LEU A 185 -20.58 -1.26 -6.79
C LEU A 185 -21.37 0.02 -7.14
N ASP A 186 -22.71 0.00 -7.06
CA ASP A 186 -23.53 1.12 -7.50
C ASP A 186 -23.13 2.44 -6.83
N GLY A 187 -22.95 3.49 -7.64
CA GLY A 187 -22.61 4.84 -7.19
C GLY A 187 -21.24 5.01 -6.54
N LEU A 188 -20.40 3.96 -6.48
CA LEU A 188 -19.03 4.07 -5.95
C LEU A 188 -18.07 4.62 -7.03
N PRO A 189 -17.14 5.54 -6.70
CA PRO A 189 -16.22 6.16 -7.64
C PRO A 189 -15.01 5.24 -7.94
N LEU A 190 -15.21 4.21 -8.76
CA LEU A 190 -14.22 3.15 -9.03
C LEU A 190 -12.96 3.64 -9.76
N ASP A 191 -13.03 4.78 -10.41
CA ASP A 191 -11.92 5.50 -11.04
C ASP A 191 -11.03 6.26 -10.04
N LEU A 192 -11.57 6.57 -8.85
CA LEU A 192 -10.90 7.37 -7.82
C LEU A 192 -10.42 6.55 -6.62
N VAL A 193 -11.06 5.41 -6.36
CA VAL A 193 -10.73 4.55 -5.21
C VAL A 193 -10.20 3.21 -5.67
N SER A 194 -9.16 2.72 -4.97
CA SER A 194 -8.66 1.37 -5.24
C SER A 194 -9.48 0.32 -4.49
N THR A 195 -9.75 -0.82 -5.14
CA THR A 195 -10.52 -1.92 -4.56
C THR A 195 -9.64 -3.13 -4.32
N SER A 196 -9.60 -3.62 -3.08
CA SER A 196 -8.94 -4.87 -2.71
C SER A 196 -9.98 -5.96 -2.53
N MET A 197 -9.71 -7.14 -3.09
CA MET A 197 -10.59 -8.29 -2.99
C MET A 197 -9.86 -9.46 -2.35
N THR A 198 -10.37 -9.92 -1.21
CA THR A 198 -9.86 -11.10 -0.51
C THR A 198 -10.61 -12.32 -1.06
N ILE A 199 -10.22 -12.76 -2.24
CA ILE A 199 -10.84 -13.86 -2.99
C ILE A 199 -9.74 -14.65 -3.72
N ASN A 200 -9.87 -15.96 -3.79
CA ASN A 200 -8.82 -16.84 -4.31
C ASN A 200 -9.36 -17.84 -5.36
N SER A 201 -10.01 -18.92 -4.96
CA SER A 201 -10.48 -19.92 -5.92
C SER A 201 -11.43 -19.35 -6.99
N PRO A 202 -12.49 -18.58 -6.64
CA PRO A 202 -13.36 -17.91 -7.60
C PRO A 202 -12.87 -16.51 -8.02
N ALA A 203 -11.60 -16.18 -7.79
CA ALA A 203 -11.07 -14.85 -8.08
C ALA A 203 -11.28 -14.41 -9.55
N ALA A 204 -11.09 -15.31 -10.51
CA ALA A 204 -11.23 -14.99 -11.93
C ALA A 204 -12.65 -14.54 -12.30
N PRO A 205 -13.73 -15.30 -12.02
CA PRO A 205 -15.09 -14.86 -12.30
C PRO A 205 -15.51 -13.62 -11.50
N ILE A 206 -15.18 -13.53 -10.23
CA ILE A 206 -15.49 -12.34 -9.40
C ILE A 206 -14.82 -11.08 -9.98
N TRP A 207 -13.57 -11.19 -10.37
CA TRP A 207 -12.87 -10.07 -10.98
C TRP A 207 -13.41 -9.69 -12.36
N ALA A 208 -13.81 -10.67 -13.16
CA ALA A 208 -14.48 -10.42 -14.43
C ALA A 208 -15.81 -9.66 -14.23
N MET A 209 -16.62 -10.05 -13.25
CA MET A 209 -17.85 -9.34 -12.90
C MET A 209 -17.56 -7.90 -12.45
N TYR A 210 -16.52 -7.68 -11.63
CA TYR A 210 -16.08 -6.35 -11.21
C TYR A 210 -15.72 -5.46 -12.41
N ILE A 211 -14.95 -5.98 -13.36
CA ILE A 211 -14.52 -5.25 -14.57
C ILE A 211 -15.74 -4.89 -15.42
N VAL A 212 -16.61 -5.87 -15.68
CA VAL A 212 -17.83 -5.66 -16.50
C VAL A 212 -18.76 -4.65 -15.82
N ALA A 213 -18.97 -4.73 -14.51
CA ALA A 213 -19.79 -3.78 -13.77
C ALA A 213 -19.21 -2.35 -13.86
N ALA A 214 -17.90 -2.20 -13.79
CA ALA A 214 -17.25 -0.90 -13.97
C ALA A 214 -17.39 -0.37 -15.41
N GLU A 215 -17.17 -1.21 -16.43
CA GLU A 215 -17.31 -0.83 -17.84
C GLU A 215 -18.74 -0.42 -18.19
N LYS A 216 -19.76 -1.14 -17.68
CA LYS A 216 -21.18 -0.77 -17.84
C LYS A 216 -21.51 0.61 -17.27
N ARG A 217 -20.73 1.07 -16.28
CA ARG A 217 -20.85 2.41 -15.69
C ARG A 217 -19.97 3.46 -16.38
N GLY A 218 -19.30 3.09 -17.47
CA GLY A 218 -18.43 3.99 -18.23
C GLY A 218 -17.04 4.19 -17.64
N VAL A 219 -16.62 3.38 -16.66
CA VAL A 219 -15.26 3.40 -16.12
C VAL A 219 -14.38 2.43 -16.92
N PRO A 220 -13.43 2.93 -17.71
CA PRO A 220 -12.55 2.08 -18.51
C PRO A 220 -11.67 1.21 -17.61
N ARG A 221 -11.43 -0.05 -18.00
CA ARG A 221 -10.60 -0.99 -17.23
C ARG A 221 -9.20 -0.50 -16.93
N VAL A 222 -8.63 0.35 -17.80
CA VAL A 222 -7.29 0.93 -17.63
C VAL A 222 -7.20 1.92 -16.46
N GLU A 223 -8.33 2.44 -15.97
CA GLU A 223 -8.42 3.36 -14.83
C GLU A 223 -8.66 2.61 -13.51
N LEU A 224 -9.06 1.36 -13.57
CA LEU A 224 -9.31 0.56 -12.38
C LEU A 224 -8.01 0.27 -11.61
N GLU A 225 -8.02 0.58 -10.33
CA GLU A 225 -6.91 0.35 -9.41
C GLU A 225 -7.35 -0.58 -8.29
N GLY A 226 -6.54 -1.59 -8.00
CA GLY A 226 -6.90 -2.53 -6.94
C GLY A 226 -5.93 -3.68 -6.79
N THR A 227 -6.36 -4.65 -6.00
CA THR A 227 -5.59 -5.87 -5.72
C THR A 227 -6.53 -7.05 -5.63
N LEU A 228 -6.17 -8.12 -6.29
CA LEU A 228 -6.77 -9.44 -6.15
C LEU A 228 -5.84 -10.30 -5.31
N GLN A 229 -6.35 -10.99 -4.28
CA GLN A 229 -5.50 -11.87 -3.46
C GLN A 229 -4.96 -13.04 -4.29
N ASN A 230 -5.85 -13.84 -4.87
CA ASN A 230 -5.54 -14.85 -5.88
C ASN A 230 -4.40 -15.81 -5.47
N ASP A 231 -4.40 -16.24 -4.20
CA ASP A 231 -3.37 -17.11 -3.61
C ASP A 231 -3.95 -18.51 -3.33
N ILE A 232 -3.93 -19.35 -4.34
CA ILE A 232 -4.52 -20.68 -4.25
C ILE A 232 -3.74 -21.61 -3.30
N LEU A 233 -2.43 -21.41 -3.16
CA LEU A 233 -1.64 -22.25 -2.26
C LEU A 233 -2.02 -22.02 -0.81
N LYS A 234 -2.32 -20.77 -0.43
CA LYS A 234 -2.86 -20.44 0.89
C LYS A 234 -4.21 -21.13 1.11
N GLU A 235 -5.09 -21.14 0.10
CA GLU A 235 -6.39 -21.79 0.21
C GLU A 235 -6.26 -23.28 0.51
N PHE A 236 -5.42 -24.00 -0.21
CA PHE A 236 -5.21 -25.43 0.01
C PHE A 236 -4.59 -25.73 1.38
N ILE A 237 -3.66 -24.90 1.86
CA ILE A 237 -2.90 -25.16 3.08
C ILE A 237 -3.63 -24.66 4.34
N ALA A 238 -4.11 -23.40 4.30
CA ALA A 238 -4.60 -22.71 5.48
C ALA A 238 -6.12 -22.66 5.60
N GLN A 239 -6.83 -22.37 4.49
CA GLN A 239 -8.29 -22.24 4.49
C GLN A 239 -9.01 -23.56 4.22
N LYS A 240 -8.33 -24.50 3.54
CA LYS A 240 -8.90 -25.80 3.12
C LYS A 240 -10.09 -25.67 2.17
N GLU A 241 -10.04 -24.67 1.31
CA GLU A 241 -11.02 -24.42 0.25
C GLU A 241 -10.53 -25.10 -1.05
N TYR A 242 -11.33 -26.00 -1.59
CA TYR A 242 -10.93 -26.90 -2.69
C TYR A 242 -11.90 -26.82 -3.87
N LEU A 243 -12.16 -25.63 -4.41
CA LEU A 243 -13.09 -25.46 -5.52
C LEU A 243 -12.60 -26.18 -6.78
N PHE A 244 -11.36 -25.98 -7.17
CA PHE A 244 -10.74 -26.62 -8.31
C PHE A 244 -9.48 -27.41 -7.90
N PRO A 245 -9.09 -28.48 -8.63
CA PRO A 245 -7.82 -29.13 -8.38
C PRO A 245 -6.61 -28.18 -8.53
N PRO A 246 -5.44 -28.50 -7.94
CA PRO A 246 -4.30 -27.58 -7.93
C PRO A 246 -3.85 -27.08 -9.30
N ALA A 247 -3.75 -27.95 -10.31
CA ALA A 247 -3.24 -27.57 -11.63
C ALA A 247 -4.18 -26.58 -12.36
N PRO A 248 -5.51 -26.82 -12.47
CA PRO A 248 -6.45 -25.82 -12.98
C PRO A 248 -6.44 -24.52 -12.18
N SER A 249 -6.35 -24.58 -10.86
CA SER A 249 -6.28 -23.39 -10.01
C SER A 249 -5.06 -22.51 -10.32
N LEU A 250 -3.88 -23.12 -10.44
CA LEU A 250 -2.65 -22.41 -10.81
C LEU A 250 -2.72 -21.82 -12.22
N ARG A 251 -3.42 -22.50 -13.16
CA ARG A 251 -3.67 -21.94 -14.47
C ARG A 251 -4.52 -20.68 -14.41
N LEU A 252 -5.64 -20.70 -13.67
CA LEU A 252 -6.48 -19.51 -13.46
C LEU A 252 -5.69 -18.34 -12.84
N VAL A 253 -4.83 -18.62 -11.87
CA VAL A 253 -3.92 -17.60 -11.31
C VAL A 253 -3.03 -17.00 -12.40
N THR A 254 -2.42 -17.84 -13.24
CA THR A 254 -1.56 -17.37 -14.33
C THR A 254 -2.33 -16.54 -15.35
N ASP A 255 -3.51 -17.01 -15.75
CA ASP A 255 -4.37 -16.32 -16.72
C ASP A 255 -4.83 -14.94 -16.20
N THR A 256 -5.17 -14.82 -14.90
CA THR A 256 -5.52 -13.53 -14.31
C THR A 256 -4.32 -12.58 -14.23
N ILE A 257 -3.11 -13.08 -13.95
CA ILE A 257 -1.89 -12.26 -13.95
C ILE A 257 -1.60 -11.76 -15.37
N GLU A 258 -1.70 -12.63 -16.37
CA GLU A 258 -1.48 -12.27 -17.77
C GLU A 258 -2.48 -11.21 -18.24
N PHE A 259 -3.77 -11.44 -18.00
CA PHE A 259 -4.83 -10.51 -18.36
C PHE A 259 -4.64 -9.15 -17.65
N GLY A 260 -4.42 -9.15 -16.35
CA GLY A 260 -4.21 -7.93 -15.59
C GLY A 260 -2.99 -7.12 -16.03
N THR A 261 -1.91 -7.80 -16.41
CA THR A 261 -0.71 -7.14 -16.91
C THR A 261 -0.95 -6.44 -18.25
N ARG A 262 -1.81 -6.99 -19.11
CA ARG A 262 -2.11 -6.45 -20.44
C ARG A 262 -3.20 -5.38 -20.41
N GLU A 263 -4.28 -5.63 -19.67
CA GLU A 263 -5.52 -4.89 -19.78
C GLU A 263 -5.76 -3.89 -18.60
N LEU A 264 -5.19 -4.17 -17.42
CA LEU A 264 -5.38 -3.34 -16.22
C LEU A 264 -4.02 -2.89 -15.63
N PRO A 265 -3.35 -1.91 -16.24
CA PRO A 265 -1.97 -1.54 -15.87
C PRO A 265 -1.83 -1.00 -14.44
N ARG A 266 -2.92 -0.55 -13.82
CA ARG A 266 -2.96 -0.07 -12.42
C ARG A 266 -3.35 -1.15 -11.42
N TRP A 267 -3.76 -2.33 -11.91
CA TRP A 267 -4.19 -3.42 -11.04
C TRP A 267 -3.00 -4.25 -10.55
N ASN A 268 -2.97 -4.54 -9.27
CA ASN A 268 -1.94 -5.37 -8.67
C ASN A 268 -2.41 -6.83 -8.68
N THR A 269 -1.91 -7.62 -9.62
CA THR A 269 -2.32 -9.02 -9.85
C THR A 269 -1.50 -10.08 -9.10
N PRO A 270 -0.28 -9.82 -8.58
CA PRO A 270 0.44 -10.85 -7.83
C PRO A 270 -0.31 -11.23 -6.55
N PRO A 271 -0.15 -12.48 -6.06
CA PRO A 271 -0.71 -12.89 -4.78
C PRO A 271 -0.25 -11.94 -3.68
N ALA A 272 -1.16 -11.54 -2.79
CA ALA A 272 -0.90 -10.57 -1.72
C ALA A 272 0.16 -11.04 -0.72
N SER A 273 0.43 -12.36 -0.66
CA SER A 273 1.53 -12.96 0.10
C SER A 273 2.91 -12.59 -0.44
N ALA A 274 3.01 -12.19 -1.71
CA ALA A 274 4.19 -11.56 -2.26
C ALA A 274 4.07 -10.05 -2.05
N SER A 275 4.42 -9.55 -0.87
CA SER A 275 4.44 -8.12 -0.55
C SER A 275 5.36 -7.38 -1.52
N ARG A 276 4.81 -6.94 -2.65
CA ARG A 276 5.47 -5.94 -3.49
C ARG A 276 5.11 -4.56 -2.96
N PRO A 277 6.10 -3.71 -2.69
CA PRO A 277 5.83 -2.30 -2.52
C PRO A 277 5.15 -1.81 -3.81
N SER A 278 4.05 -1.10 -3.67
CA SER A 278 3.33 -0.45 -4.76
C SER A 278 4.20 0.64 -5.39
N SER A 279 5.18 0.24 -6.18
CA SER A 279 6.03 1.14 -6.96
C SER A 279 5.95 0.75 -8.43
N ARG A 280 4.84 1.08 -9.07
CA ARG A 280 4.93 1.44 -10.47
C ARG A 280 5.05 2.96 -10.53
N SER A 281 6.27 3.45 -10.61
CA SER A 281 6.53 4.72 -11.27
C SER A 281 6.15 4.49 -12.73
N THR A 282 5.02 5.03 -13.16
CA THR A 282 4.77 5.26 -14.57
C THR A 282 5.89 6.16 -15.08
N THR A 283 6.72 5.60 -15.95
CA THR A 283 7.54 6.37 -16.89
C THR A 283 6.66 7.24 -17.74
#